data_a028cda86285a001dcd3f06f1fc0e74c
#
_entry.id   a028cda86285a001dcd3f06f1fc0e74c
#
_cell.length_a   1.000
_cell.length_b   1.000
_cell.length_c   1.000
_cell.angle_alpha   90.00
_cell.angle_beta   90.00
_cell.angle_gamma   90.00
#
_symmetry.space_group_name_H-M   'P 1'
#
loop_
_entity.id
_entity.type
_entity.pdbx_description
1 polymer ?
#
loop_
_entity_poly.entity_id
_entity_poly.type
_entity_poly.pdbx_seq_one_letter_code
_entity_poly.pdbx_strand_id
1 'polypeptide(L)'
;MLNDSRSVPLSAAELWQRLSAIELFTQFTDEQRESFLNAYEHESGMGVRRFAHREVMCRKGEYELDVCIVLSGNVDLLDDGPDGRRVRVAGVEAGNFYGELGAIGGLPRTTDCVAVEDTEIFYLPRHALKYLEVNPHARALVADRYRERAVRVVAAELELFRGVPASFINELIPKCEIVRYELRGIPLVTQGEPGDAIYIIRDGFVQVVLEREDGTHRVLHYSRAGEYFGEMALLGSGLRSASVLTAGKCELIKIPAEEFLKLCRNYPQIEEGVRKLIEERKEQAEKVTPEMSELLERSGQLGVLQADALLVMDLDLCIKCDECVKACESLHGKSRLIRNGIQIGKYLIPSACRHCDDPKCMNSCPTGAIKRRPEGEIYFQYDMCIGCGNCAIACPYDNIAMIDTPTFDRAQARKSHTMGDPNFFRPYPVASHDVGEAGLLQRLFGGGRKGRSERKPVTVAGADGAQHVPAAFPIKCDLCDGLPFMGCVHSCPTGAAIRIDPAELFEQTGAVSVGSRVRKARGGSD
;
A
#
# COMPACT_ATOMS: atom_id res chain seq x y z
N MET A 1 21.16 -8.63 -13.53
CA MET A 1 20.72 -7.47 -14.31
C MET A 1 19.96 -8.03 -15.51
N LEU A 2 18.66 -7.83 -15.55
CA LEU A 2 17.89 -8.14 -16.75
C LEU A 2 18.36 -7.14 -17.84
N ASN A 3 18.67 -7.64 -19.02
CA ASN A 3 18.97 -6.80 -20.19
C ASN A 3 17.66 -6.07 -20.57
N ASP A 4 17.36 -4.96 -19.87
CA ASP A 4 16.32 -4.03 -20.30
C ASP A 4 16.92 -3.28 -21.49
N SER A 5 16.35 -3.45 -22.68
CA SER A 5 16.78 -2.78 -23.92
C SER A 5 16.79 -1.24 -23.81
N ARG A 6 16.18 -0.71 -22.75
CA ARG A 6 16.11 0.72 -22.42
C ARG A 6 17.27 1.20 -21.54
N SER A 7 18.05 0.28 -20.95
CA SER A 7 19.15 0.64 -20.04
C SER A 7 20.26 1.36 -20.79
N VAL A 8 20.63 2.54 -20.29
CA VAL A 8 21.76 3.33 -20.78
C VAL A 8 22.91 3.16 -19.78
N PRO A 9 23.95 2.41 -20.12
CA PRO A 9 25.09 2.27 -19.24
C PRO A 9 25.87 3.59 -19.18
N LEU A 10 25.99 4.17 -17.99
CA LEU A 10 26.82 5.33 -17.71
C LEU A 10 27.83 4.98 -16.63
N SER A 11 29.06 5.48 -16.76
CA SER A 11 30.01 5.47 -15.65
C SER A 11 29.55 6.42 -14.54
N ALA A 12 30.04 6.23 -13.32
CA ALA A 12 29.75 7.13 -12.20
C ALA A 12 30.11 8.59 -12.51
N ALA A 13 31.23 8.81 -13.23
CA ALA A 13 31.67 10.14 -13.62
C ALA A 13 30.71 10.82 -14.64
N GLU A 14 30.26 10.07 -15.67
CA GLU A 14 29.31 10.56 -16.66
C GLU A 14 27.93 10.85 -16.03
N LEU A 15 27.48 9.97 -15.14
CA LEU A 15 26.25 10.20 -14.40
C LEU A 15 26.35 11.48 -13.56
N TRP A 16 27.43 11.66 -12.80
CA TRP A 16 27.60 12.83 -11.95
C TRP A 16 27.69 14.13 -12.75
N GLN A 17 28.37 14.13 -13.89
CA GLN A 17 28.44 15.29 -14.77
C GLN A 17 27.05 15.79 -15.16
N ARG A 18 26.10 14.88 -15.37
CA ARG A 18 24.70 15.22 -15.71
C ARG A 18 23.89 15.63 -14.48
N LEU A 19 24.06 14.91 -13.36
CA LEU A 19 23.30 15.19 -12.13
C LEU A 19 23.73 16.49 -11.45
N SER A 20 25.00 16.85 -11.48
CA SER A 20 25.54 18.06 -10.82
C SER A 20 24.97 19.37 -11.35
N ALA A 21 24.41 19.39 -12.56
CA ALA A 21 23.71 20.54 -13.14
C ALA A 21 22.24 20.65 -12.66
N ILE A 22 21.70 19.61 -12.01
CA ILE A 22 20.32 19.56 -11.54
C ILE A 22 20.25 20.14 -10.14
N GLU A 23 19.28 21.02 -9.86
CA GLU A 23 19.10 21.72 -8.59
C GLU A 23 19.18 20.77 -7.38
N LEU A 24 18.62 19.57 -7.50
CA LEU A 24 18.61 18.53 -6.46
C LEU A 24 20.02 18.13 -6.00
N PHE A 25 21.07 18.29 -6.81
CA PHE A 25 22.44 17.85 -6.54
C PHE A 25 23.45 18.99 -6.40
N THR A 26 23.04 20.25 -6.61
CA THR A 26 23.96 21.40 -6.69
C THR A 26 24.74 21.66 -5.39
N GLN A 27 24.20 21.27 -4.23
CA GLN A 27 24.81 21.55 -2.92
C GLN A 27 25.38 20.29 -2.24
N PHE A 28 25.71 19.27 -3.00
CA PHE A 28 26.37 18.07 -2.48
C PHE A 28 27.83 18.37 -2.16
N THR A 29 28.25 17.92 -0.96
CA THR A 29 29.67 17.91 -0.61
C THR A 29 30.39 16.78 -1.38
N ASP A 30 31.74 16.86 -1.43
CA ASP A 30 32.53 15.78 -2.08
C ASP A 30 32.28 14.40 -1.43
N GLU A 31 32.16 14.35 -0.09
CA GLU A 31 31.86 13.12 0.65
C GLU A 31 30.46 12.55 0.31
N GLN A 32 29.44 13.42 0.24
CA GLN A 32 28.08 13.02 -0.15
C GLN A 32 28.05 12.51 -1.59
N ARG A 33 28.78 13.18 -2.49
CA ARG A 33 28.95 12.76 -3.88
C ARG A 33 29.57 11.37 -3.98
N GLU A 34 30.70 11.14 -3.30
CA GLU A 34 31.39 9.86 -3.32
C GLU A 34 30.50 8.74 -2.76
N SER A 35 29.80 8.99 -1.66
CA SER A 35 28.87 8.03 -1.08
C SER A 35 27.73 7.67 -2.06
N PHE A 36 27.15 8.66 -2.73
CA PHE A 36 26.09 8.47 -3.72
C PHE A 36 26.60 7.67 -4.94
N LEU A 37 27.77 8.01 -5.47
CA LEU A 37 28.34 7.33 -6.64
C LEU A 37 28.77 5.89 -6.33
N ASN A 38 29.31 5.65 -5.14
CA ASN A 38 29.60 4.30 -4.68
C ASN A 38 28.33 3.44 -4.60
N ALA A 39 27.22 4.02 -4.12
CA ALA A 39 25.93 3.35 -4.11
C ALA A 39 25.42 3.05 -5.53
N TYR A 40 25.58 3.97 -6.47
CA TYR A 40 25.23 3.75 -7.88
C TYR A 40 25.96 2.57 -8.50
N GLU A 41 27.23 2.38 -8.17
CA GLU A 41 28.05 1.27 -8.72
C GLU A 41 27.76 -0.08 -8.06
N HIS A 42 27.35 -0.10 -6.78
CA HIS A 42 27.29 -1.32 -5.98
C HIS A 42 25.88 -1.70 -5.48
N GLU A 43 24.94 -0.75 -5.38
CA GLU A 43 23.57 -1.04 -4.98
C GLU A 43 22.67 -1.30 -6.21
N SER A 44 21.74 -2.24 -6.09
CA SER A 44 20.82 -2.56 -7.18
C SER A 44 19.71 -1.53 -7.33
N GLY A 45 19.24 -1.32 -8.56
CA GLY A 45 18.02 -0.55 -8.86
C GLY A 45 18.26 0.88 -9.33
N MET A 46 19.42 1.50 -9.06
CA MET A 46 19.78 2.77 -9.67
C MET A 46 20.23 2.58 -11.11
N GLY A 47 19.78 3.45 -12.01
CA GLY A 47 20.20 3.35 -13.42
C GLY A 47 19.47 4.33 -14.31
N VAL A 48 20.00 4.53 -15.52
CA VAL A 48 19.41 5.39 -16.55
C VAL A 48 18.67 4.54 -17.57
N ARG A 49 17.47 4.97 -17.95
CA ARG A 49 16.67 4.36 -19.02
C ARG A 49 16.29 5.41 -20.05
N ARG A 50 16.25 4.98 -21.31
CA ARG A 50 15.79 5.82 -22.43
C ARG A 50 14.43 5.35 -22.89
N PHE A 51 13.57 6.32 -23.17
CA PHE A 51 12.22 6.13 -23.67
C PHE A 51 12.05 6.93 -24.98
N ALA A 52 11.41 6.30 -25.96
CA ALA A 52 11.11 6.93 -27.22
C ALA A 52 9.90 7.88 -27.09
N HIS A 53 9.75 8.77 -28.08
CA HIS A 53 8.57 9.63 -28.19
C HIS A 53 7.25 8.85 -28.03
N ARG A 54 6.35 9.33 -27.18
CA ARG A 54 5.05 8.73 -26.80
C ARG A 54 5.12 7.38 -26.07
N GLU A 55 6.28 6.95 -25.65
CA GLU A 55 6.39 5.74 -24.83
C GLU A 55 5.85 5.99 -23.42
N VAL A 56 5.02 5.04 -22.93
CA VAL A 56 4.49 5.07 -21.57
C VAL A 56 5.55 4.54 -20.62
N MET A 57 5.93 5.34 -19.64
CA MET A 57 6.93 5.02 -18.62
C MET A 57 6.32 4.32 -17.42
N CYS A 58 5.17 4.80 -16.95
CA CYS A 58 4.36 4.18 -15.89
C CYS A 58 2.88 4.51 -16.08
N ARG A 59 2.02 3.70 -15.48
CA ARG A 59 0.57 3.90 -15.52
C ARG A 59 0.04 4.32 -14.16
N LYS A 60 -1.05 5.09 -14.16
CA LYS A 60 -1.81 5.42 -12.96
C LYS A 60 -2.23 4.12 -12.24
N GLY A 61 -2.05 4.11 -10.92
CA GLY A 61 -2.36 2.95 -10.08
C GLY A 61 -1.21 1.95 -9.92
N GLU A 62 -0.14 2.03 -10.72
CA GLU A 62 1.03 1.16 -10.55
C GLU A 62 1.83 1.56 -9.29
N TYR A 63 2.30 0.54 -8.56
CA TYR A 63 3.12 0.74 -7.37
C TYR A 63 4.61 0.69 -7.73
N GLU A 64 5.11 1.79 -8.27
CA GLU A 64 6.54 2.01 -8.47
C GLU A 64 7.07 2.98 -7.42
N LEU A 65 8.06 2.54 -6.66
CA LEU A 65 8.60 3.26 -5.51
C LEU A 65 9.94 3.96 -5.82
N ASP A 66 10.12 4.35 -7.08
CA ASP A 66 11.31 5.07 -7.53
C ASP A 66 11.01 6.56 -7.70
N VAL A 67 11.97 7.41 -7.34
CA VAL A 67 12.02 8.79 -7.82
C VAL A 67 12.67 8.78 -9.19
N CYS A 68 11.99 9.42 -10.14
CA CYS A 68 12.40 9.50 -11.54
C CYS A 68 12.94 10.90 -11.82
N ILE A 69 14.22 11.03 -12.12
CA ILE A 69 14.88 12.30 -12.42
C ILE A 69 15.06 12.41 -13.93
N VAL A 70 14.51 13.45 -14.54
CA VAL A 70 14.58 13.68 -15.99
C VAL A 70 15.94 14.27 -16.34
N LEU A 71 16.79 13.46 -16.99
CA LEU A 71 18.13 13.88 -17.41
C LEU A 71 18.10 14.65 -18.75
N SER A 72 17.21 14.26 -19.66
CA SER A 72 16.97 14.93 -20.94
C SER A 72 15.59 14.65 -21.45
N GLY A 73 15.03 15.52 -22.29
CA GLY A 73 13.66 15.41 -22.80
C GLY A 73 12.62 15.92 -21.81
N ASN A 74 11.35 15.54 -22.06
CA ASN A 74 10.18 16.00 -21.32
C ASN A 74 9.21 14.85 -21.06
N VAL A 75 8.52 14.90 -19.92
CA VAL A 75 7.50 13.92 -19.52
C VAL A 75 6.17 14.60 -19.30
N ASP A 76 5.11 14.12 -19.94
CA ASP A 76 3.74 14.52 -19.66
C ASP A 76 3.14 13.61 -18.59
N LEU A 77 2.54 14.21 -17.57
CA LEU A 77 1.71 13.53 -16.58
C LEU A 77 0.26 13.65 -17.02
N LEU A 78 -0.36 12.49 -17.30
CA LEU A 78 -1.71 12.40 -17.84
C LEU A 78 -2.66 11.76 -16.84
N ASP A 79 -3.88 12.29 -16.74
CA ASP A 79 -4.97 11.69 -15.96
C ASP A 79 -6.26 11.63 -16.80
N ASP A 80 -7.25 10.87 -16.33
CA ASP A 80 -8.57 10.83 -16.94
C ASP A 80 -9.35 12.10 -16.56
N GLY A 81 -9.79 12.84 -17.54
CA GLY A 81 -10.69 13.97 -17.35
C GLY A 81 -12.12 13.53 -17.02
N PRO A 82 -13.00 14.47 -16.63
CA PRO A 82 -14.40 14.17 -16.28
C PRO A 82 -15.20 13.49 -17.40
N ASP A 83 -14.77 13.67 -18.65
CA ASP A 83 -15.36 13.07 -19.84
C ASP A 83 -14.70 11.75 -20.27
N GLY A 84 -13.82 11.20 -19.43
CA GLY A 84 -13.04 9.99 -19.70
C GLY A 84 -11.92 10.18 -20.73
N ARG A 85 -11.66 11.40 -21.20
CA ARG A 85 -10.52 11.68 -22.08
C ARG A 85 -9.26 11.91 -21.25
N ARG A 86 -8.13 11.44 -21.80
CA ARG A 86 -6.81 11.73 -21.25
C ARG A 86 -6.51 13.22 -21.33
N VAL A 87 -6.24 13.84 -20.19
CA VAL A 87 -5.84 15.25 -20.08
C VAL A 87 -4.46 15.34 -19.45
N ARG A 88 -3.68 16.31 -19.94
CA ARG A 88 -2.37 16.65 -19.36
C ARG A 88 -2.60 17.44 -18.07
N VAL A 89 -2.17 16.87 -16.93
CA VAL A 89 -2.24 17.56 -15.63
C VAL A 89 -0.98 18.33 -15.30
N ALA A 90 0.18 17.86 -15.78
CA ALA A 90 1.46 18.56 -15.61
C ALA A 90 2.49 18.09 -16.65
N GLY A 91 3.56 18.87 -16.83
CA GLY A 91 4.78 18.47 -17.51
C GLY A 91 5.97 18.47 -16.58
N VAL A 92 6.92 17.57 -16.80
CA VAL A 92 8.19 17.50 -16.07
C VAL A 92 9.32 17.62 -17.07
N GLU A 93 10.02 18.74 -17.04
CA GLU A 93 11.13 19.07 -17.94
C GLU A 93 12.45 18.49 -17.40
N ALA A 94 13.47 18.41 -18.26
CA ALA A 94 14.82 18.06 -17.87
C ALA A 94 15.30 18.88 -16.66
N GLY A 95 15.99 18.24 -15.74
CA GLY A 95 16.43 18.83 -14.47
C GLY A 95 15.42 18.76 -13.34
N ASN A 96 14.20 18.31 -13.60
CA ASN A 96 13.17 18.09 -12.59
C ASN A 96 12.98 16.58 -12.29
N PHE A 97 12.16 16.28 -11.28
CA PHE A 97 11.88 14.89 -10.88
C PHE A 97 10.39 14.68 -10.62
N TYR A 98 9.97 13.40 -10.63
CA TYR A 98 8.63 12.95 -10.28
C TYR A 98 8.70 11.57 -9.60
N GLY A 99 7.57 11.08 -9.09
CA GLY A 99 7.48 9.76 -8.45
C GLY A 99 7.76 9.77 -6.95
N GLU A 100 8.08 10.92 -6.35
CA GLU A 100 8.34 11.06 -4.92
C GLU A 100 7.12 10.72 -4.07
N LEU A 101 5.88 10.89 -4.57
CA LEU A 101 4.66 10.50 -3.85
C LEU A 101 4.62 8.98 -3.60
N GLY A 102 5.04 8.19 -4.60
CA GLY A 102 5.17 6.74 -4.45
C GLY A 102 6.37 6.36 -3.59
N ALA A 103 7.54 6.95 -3.87
CA ALA A 103 8.78 6.58 -3.19
C ALA A 103 8.75 6.88 -1.69
N ILE A 104 8.21 8.01 -1.27
CA ILE A 104 8.16 8.45 0.13
C ILE A 104 6.90 7.93 0.80
N GLY A 105 5.70 8.12 0.20
CA GLY A 105 4.42 7.75 0.78
C GLY A 105 4.11 6.25 0.71
N GLY A 106 4.72 5.54 -0.25
CA GLY A 106 4.35 4.15 -0.52
C GLY A 106 3.04 4.02 -1.30
N LEU A 107 2.62 5.10 -1.98
CA LEU A 107 1.36 5.20 -2.69
C LEU A 107 1.52 4.82 -4.18
N PRO A 108 0.44 4.43 -4.86
CA PRO A 108 0.49 4.18 -6.29
C PRO A 108 0.76 5.47 -7.08
N ARG A 109 1.20 5.32 -8.33
CA ARG A 109 1.30 6.42 -9.28
C ARG A 109 -0.06 7.09 -9.45
N THR A 110 -0.12 8.40 -9.32
CA THR A 110 -1.35 9.20 -9.42
C THR A 110 -1.72 9.53 -10.86
N THR A 111 -0.77 9.40 -11.80
CA THR A 111 -0.91 9.74 -13.22
C THR A 111 -0.19 8.73 -14.09
N ASP A 112 -0.56 8.64 -15.36
CA ASP A 112 0.30 8.03 -16.36
C ASP A 112 1.46 8.98 -16.68
N CYS A 113 2.66 8.43 -16.91
CA CYS A 113 3.83 9.19 -17.32
C CYS A 113 4.20 8.80 -18.76
N VAL A 114 4.24 9.78 -19.66
CA VAL A 114 4.48 9.58 -21.10
C VAL A 114 5.60 10.48 -21.59
N ALA A 115 6.57 9.90 -22.31
CA ALA A 115 7.64 10.66 -22.93
C ALA A 115 7.09 11.56 -24.05
N VAL A 116 7.35 12.86 -23.99
CA VAL A 116 6.95 13.83 -25.02
C VAL A 116 7.87 13.77 -26.24
N GLU A 117 9.11 13.39 -26.01
CA GLU A 117 10.19 13.25 -26.99
C GLU A 117 11.13 12.12 -26.51
N ASP A 118 12.23 11.87 -27.18
CA ASP A 118 13.24 10.93 -26.69
C ASP A 118 13.78 11.43 -25.35
N THR A 119 13.50 10.66 -24.30
CA THR A 119 13.67 11.10 -22.92
C THR A 119 14.55 10.10 -22.15
N GLU A 120 15.52 10.62 -21.39
CA GLU A 120 16.33 9.81 -20.47
C GLU A 120 16.01 10.11 -19.03
N ILE A 121 15.71 9.04 -18.27
CA ILE A 121 15.32 9.10 -16.87
C ILE A 121 16.35 8.35 -16.02
N PHE A 122 16.82 9.00 -14.97
CA PHE A 122 17.56 8.34 -13.90
C PHE A 122 16.59 7.87 -12.83
N TYR A 123 16.56 6.57 -12.57
CA TYR A 123 15.75 5.93 -11.55
C TYR A 123 16.51 5.86 -10.24
N LEU A 124 15.93 6.43 -9.19
CA LEU A 124 16.44 6.40 -7.82
C LEU A 124 15.44 5.63 -6.95
N PRO A 125 15.74 4.37 -6.59
CA PRO A 125 14.83 3.55 -5.80
C PRO A 125 14.68 4.08 -4.37
N ARG A 126 13.55 3.75 -3.74
CA ARG A 126 13.21 4.21 -2.38
C ARG A 126 14.33 4.06 -1.36
N HIS A 127 15.02 2.90 -1.36
CA HIS A 127 16.10 2.66 -0.40
C HIS A 127 17.32 3.57 -0.60
N ALA A 128 17.47 4.15 -1.80
CA ALA A 128 18.54 5.09 -2.13
C ALA A 128 18.18 6.56 -1.83
N LEU A 129 16.94 6.87 -1.41
CA LEU A 129 16.55 8.22 -0.98
C LEU A 129 17.39 8.72 0.21
N LYS A 130 17.88 7.81 1.05
CA LYS A 130 18.80 8.13 2.16
C LYS A 130 19.98 9.01 1.72
N TYR A 131 20.46 8.85 0.47
CA TYR A 131 21.57 9.65 -0.08
C TYR A 131 21.16 11.10 -0.44
N LEU A 132 19.88 11.35 -0.72
CA LEU A 132 19.35 12.71 -0.87
C LEU A 132 19.04 13.32 0.50
N GLU A 133 18.55 12.53 1.44
CA GLU A 133 18.12 13.00 2.77
C GLU A 133 19.27 13.53 3.64
N VAL A 134 20.50 13.05 3.44
CA VAL A 134 21.68 13.57 4.14
C VAL A 134 22.08 14.98 3.70
N ASN A 135 21.63 15.42 2.51
CA ASN A 135 21.85 16.78 2.03
C ASN A 135 20.65 17.67 2.42
N PRO A 136 20.84 18.74 3.23
CA PRO A 136 19.73 19.59 3.70
C PRO A 136 18.95 20.27 2.56
N HIS A 137 19.64 20.70 1.50
CA HIS A 137 19.01 21.35 0.36
C HIS A 137 18.14 20.36 -0.45
N ALA A 138 18.71 19.21 -0.79
CA ALA A 138 17.98 18.17 -1.50
C ALA A 138 16.76 17.66 -0.70
N ARG A 139 16.94 17.46 0.62
CA ARG A 139 15.86 17.08 1.51
C ARG A 139 14.73 18.11 1.54
N ALA A 140 15.06 19.40 1.64
CA ALA A 140 14.06 20.48 1.63
C ALA A 140 13.31 20.53 0.30
N LEU A 141 14.02 20.47 -0.82
CA LEU A 141 13.43 20.50 -2.16
C LEU A 141 12.47 19.31 -2.40
N VAL A 142 12.88 18.10 -2.00
CA VAL A 142 12.04 16.90 -2.10
C VAL A 142 10.80 17.04 -1.21
N ALA A 143 10.95 17.52 0.03
CA ALA A 143 9.84 17.71 0.96
C ALA A 143 8.84 18.76 0.46
N ASP A 144 9.30 19.86 -0.12
CA ASP A 144 8.44 20.91 -0.67
C ASP A 144 7.66 20.42 -1.89
N ARG A 145 8.31 19.71 -2.81
CA ARG A 145 7.63 19.10 -3.97
C ARG A 145 6.63 18.03 -3.54
N TYR A 146 7.01 17.21 -2.56
CA TYR A 146 6.10 16.22 -1.99
C TYR A 146 4.84 16.87 -1.41
N ARG A 147 5.00 17.89 -0.57
CA ARG A 147 3.89 18.64 0.03
C ARG A 147 2.98 19.25 -1.04
N GLU A 148 3.58 19.97 -2.01
CA GLU A 148 2.85 20.62 -3.09
C GLU A 148 1.96 19.61 -3.84
N ARG A 149 2.54 18.50 -4.28
CA ARG A 149 1.82 17.50 -5.07
C ARG A 149 0.82 16.71 -4.23
N ALA A 150 1.15 16.40 -2.98
CA ALA A 150 0.24 15.72 -2.07
C ALA A 150 -1.04 16.54 -1.84
N VAL A 151 -0.90 17.83 -1.56
CA VAL A 151 -2.06 18.72 -1.35
C VAL A 151 -2.88 18.87 -2.64
N ARG A 152 -2.23 18.99 -3.82
CA ARG A 152 -2.92 19.07 -5.11
C ARG A 152 -3.74 17.82 -5.42
N VAL A 153 -3.19 16.63 -5.20
CA VAL A 153 -3.90 15.37 -5.43
C VAL A 153 -5.13 15.30 -4.53
N VAL A 154 -4.97 15.58 -3.23
CA VAL A 154 -6.09 15.56 -2.29
C VAL A 154 -7.13 16.63 -2.64
N ALA A 155 -6.72 17.83 -3.03
CA ALA A 155 -7.65 18.90 -3.44
C ALA A 155 -8.43 18.55 -4.71
N ALA A 156 -7.87 17.74 -5.60
CA ALA A 156 -8.57 17.29 -6.80
C ALA A 156 -9.57 16.16 -6.53
N GLU A 157 -9.35 15.34 -5.51
CA GLU A 157 -10.14 14.14 -5.23
C GLU A 157 -11.19 14.35 -4.13
N LEU A 158 -10.94 15.25 -3.17
CA LEU A 158 -11.78 15.42 -2.00
C LEU A 158 -12.95 16.38 -2.28
N GLU A 159 -14.18 15.94 -1.98
CA GLU A 159 -15.41 16.74 -2.11
C GLU A 159 -15.31 18.10 -1.39
N LEU A 160 -14.57 18.15 -0.30
CA LEU A 160 -14.27 19.37 0.47
C LEU A 160 -13.73 20.52 -0.38
N PHE A 161 -13.00 20.24 -1.45
CA PHE A 161 -12.38 21.24 -2.32
C PHE A 161 -13.13 21.43 -3.66
N ARG A 162 -14.29 20.81 -3.80
CA ARG A 162 -15.05 20.91 -5.05
C ARG A 162 -15.44 22.34 -5.36
N GLY A 163 -15.05 22.79 -6.55
CA GLY A 163 -15.30 24.16 -7.01
C GLY A 163 -14.34 25.22 -6.45
N VAL A 164 -13.32 24.83 -5.69
CA VAL A 164 -12.28 25.75 -5.23
C VAL A 164 -11.28 26.02 -6.37
N PRO A 165 -11.00 27.29 -6.72
CA PRO A 165 -10.05 27.62 -7.77
C PRO A 165 -8.61 27.20 -7.43
N ALA A 166 -7.83 26.86 -8.46
CA ALA A 166 -6.42 26.49 -8.30
C ALA A 166 -5.57 27.60 -7.65
N SER A 167 -5.93 28.88 -7.82
CA SER A 167 -5.27 30.01 -7.15
C SER A 167 -5.35 29.89 -5.63
N PHE A 168 -6.52 29.55 -5.08
CA PHE A 168 -6.70 29.36 -3.65
C PHE A 168 -5.90 28.16 -3.13
N ILE A 169 -5.91 27.04 -3.88
CA ILE A 169 -5.11 25.86 -3.53
C ILE A 169 -3.62 26.21 -3.51
N ASN A 170 -3.13 27.01 -4.47
CA ASN A 170 -1.74 27.47 -4.50
C ASN A 170 -1.36 28.32 -3.28
N GLU A 171 -2.27 29.16 -2.78
CA GLU A 171 -2.06 29.93 -1.54
C GLU A 171 -2.09 29.03 -0.27
N LEU A 172 -2.87 27.95 -0.30
CA LEU A 172 -3.04 27.02 0.81
C LEU A 172 -1.83 26.09 0.98
N ILE A 173 -1.23 25.61 -0.13
CA ILE A 173 -0.15 24.61 -0.13
C ILE A 173 0.99 24.96 0.86
N PRO A 174 1.60 26.17 0.84
CA PRO A 174 2.72 26.48 1.73
C PRO A 174 2.33 26.54 3.22
N LYS A 175 1.04 26.59 3.53
CA LYS A 175 0.51 26.66 4.89
C LYS A 175 0.11 25.28 5.43
N CYS A 176 0.04 24.28 4.56
CA CYS A 176 -0.22 22.89 4.94
C CYS A 176 1.03 22.23 5.48
N GLU A 177 0.85 21.34 6.44
CA GLU A 177 1.88 20.47 6.98
C GLU A 177 1.56 19.01 6.67
N ILE A 178 2.56 18.24 6.23
CA ILE A 178 2.44 16.78 6.08
C ILE A 178 2.98 16.13 7.35
N VAL A 179 2.13 15.42 8.07
CA VAL A 179 2.49 14.74 9.32
C VAL A 179 2.35 13.24 9.14
N ARG A 180 3.38 12.50 9.57
CA ARG A 180 3.44 11.04 9.45
C ARG A 180 3.61 10.39 10.80
N TYR A 181 2.89 9.30 10.98
CA TYR A 181 2.97 8.47 12.18
C TYR A 181 3.14 7.01 11.76
N GLU A 182 4.07 6.32 12.39
CA GLU A 182 4.38 4.91 12.11
C GLU A 182 3.71 3.94 13.09
N LEU A 183 3.34 4.45 14.27
CA LEU A 183 2.83 3.64 15.39
C LEU A 183 1.34 3.85 15.58
N ARG A 184 0.66 2.82 16.10
CA ARG A 184 -0.71 2.87 16.56
C ARG A 184 -0.81 3.54 17.94
N GLY A 185 -1.96 4.19 18.22
CA GLY A 185 -2.32 4.72 19.53
C GLY A 185 -1.68 6.06 19.87
N ILE A 186 -1.06 6.73 18.90
CA ILE A 186 -0.52 8.09 19.09
C ILE A 186 -1.70 9.08 19.03
N PRO A 187 -1.91 9.92 20.05
CA PRO A 187 -2.94 10.95 20.04
C PRO A 187 -2.59 12.04 19.02
N LEU A 188 -3.54 12.31 18.13
CA LEU A 188 -3.48 13.38 17.12
C LEU A 188 -4.16 14.65 17.63
N VAL A 189 -5.31 14.47 18.26
CA VAL A 189 -6.05 15.50 18.97
C VAL A 189 -6.70 14.87 20.20
N THR A 190 -6.84 15.64 21.29
CA THR A 190 -7.42 15.18 22.54
C THR A 190 -8.77 15.87 22.79
N GLN A 191 -9.77 15.13 23.23
CA GLN A 191 -11.08 15.66 23.59
C GLN A 191 -10.97 16.81 24.59
N GLY A 192 -11.71 17.89 24.36
CA GLY A 192 -11.71 19.08 25.21
C GLY A 192 -10.60 20.08 24.92
N GLU A 193 -9.57 19.75 24.13
CA GLU A 193 -8.57 20.71 23.70
C GLU A 193 -9.12 21.70 22.66
N PRO A 194 -8.55 22.93 22.56
CA PRO A 194 -8.94 23.87 21.52
C PRO A 194 -8.65 23.33 20.12
N GLY A 195 -9.56 23.59 19.17
CA GLY A 195 -9.36 23.25 17.75
C GLY A 195 -8.38 24.22 17.07
N ASP A 196 -7.21 23.74 16.66
CA ASP A 196 -6.15 24.51 16.00
C ASP A 196 -6.05 24.26 14.50
N ALA A 197 -6.58 23.14 14.02
CA ALA A 197 -6.48 22.70 12.64
C ALA A 197 -7.56 21.70 12.28
N ILE A 198 -7.75 21.49 10.98
CA ILE A 198 -8.41 20.31 10.39
C ILE A 198 -7.33 19.38 9.83
N TYR A 199 -7.59 18.09 9.85
CA TYR A 199 -6.67 17.05 9.38
C TYR A 199 -7.35 16.22 8.29
N ILE A 200 -6.72 16.13 7.12
CA ILE A 200 -7.16 15.26 6.03
C ILE A 200 -6.31 14.00 6.06
N ILE A 201 -6.94 12.84 6.06
CA ILE A 201 -6.25 11.55 6.05
C ILE A 201 -5.89 11.24 4.60
N ARG A 202 -4.58 11.27 4.32
CA ARG A 202 -4.06 10.96 2.99
C ARG A 202 -3.77 9.49 2.81
N ASP A 203 -3.29 8.84 3.87
CA ASP A 203 -2.98 7.40 3.90
C ASP A 203 -3.22 6.84 5.30
N GLY A 204 -3.60 5.57 5.38
CA GLY A 204 -3.82 4.86 6.63
C GLY A 204 -5.16 5.15 7.31
N PHE A 205 -5.21 4.91 8.63
CA PHE A 205 -6.42 4.96 9.44
C PHE A 205 -6.20 5.71 10.74
N VAL A 206 -7.24 6.37 11.22
CA VAL A 206 -7.31 6.93 12.56
C VAL A 206 -8.54 6.39 13.30
N GLN A 207 -8.46 6.31 14.62
CA GLN A 207 -9.51 5.85 15.52
C GLN A 207 -10.10 7.04 16.24
N VAL A 208 -11.40 7.24 16.16
CA VAL A 208 -12.13 8.30 16.88
C VAL A 208 -12.72 7.72 18.16
N VAL A 209 -12.36 8.32 19.29
CA VAL A 209 -12.66 7.83 20.63
C VAL A 209 -13.31 8.92 21.46
N LEU A 210 -14.45 8.61 22.06
CA LEU A 210 -15.11 9.45 23.03
C LEU A 210 -14.70 9.03 24.45
N GLU A 211 -14.09 9.94 25.18
CA GLU A 211 -13.79 9.77 26.60
C GLU A 211 -15.02 10.15 27.44
N ARG A 212 -15.34 9.34 28.45
CA ARG A 212 -16.47 9.56 29.35
C ARG A 212 -15.98 10.09 30.69
N GLU A 213 -16.87 10.70 31.45
CA GLU A 213 -16.61 11.23 32.78
C GLU A 213 -16.13 10.17 33.78
N ASP A 214 -16.50 8.90 33.57
CA ASP A 214 -16.07 7.76 34.41
C ASP A 214 -14.65 7.23 34.05
N GLY A 215 -13.97 7.88 33.10
CA GLY A 215 -12.63 7.47 32.62
C GLY A 215 -12.66 6.32 31.63
N THR A 216 -13.82 5.79 31.28
CA THR A 216 -13.95 4.82 30.20
C THR A 216 -13.90 5.51 28.84
N HIS A 217 -13.48 4.78 27.81
CA HIS A 217 -13.51 5.28 26.44
C HIS A 217 -14.43 4.43 25.56
N ARG A 218 -14.99 5.05 24.54
CA ARG A 218 -15.82 4.41 23.52
C ARG A 218 -15.23 4.71 22.15
N VAL A 219 -14.89 3.67 21.39
CA VAL A 219 -14.55 3.81 19.99
C VAL A 219 -15.82 4.09 19.22
N LEU A 220 -15.87 5.24 18.54
CA LEU A 220 -17.03 5.67 17.77
C LEU A 220 -16.96 5.11 16.35
N HIS A 221 -15.83 5.32 15.68
CA HIS A 221 -15.58 4.83 14.32
C HIS A 221 -14.07 4.90 13.99
N TYR A 222 -13.73 4.36 12.82
CA TYR A 222 -12.44 4.56 12.19
C TYR A 222 -12.60 5.41 10.95
N SER A 223 -11.79 6.47 10.84
CA SER A 223 -11.67 7.26 9.61
C SER A 223 -10.43 6.86 8.84
N ARG A 224 -10.49 6.95 7.51
CA ARG A 224 -9.45 6.48 6.59
C ARG A 224 -9.10 7.49 5.51
N ALA A 225 -8.16 7.12 4.65
CA ALA A 225 -7.75 7.93 3.49
C ALA A 225 -8.96 8.42 2.68
N GLY A 226 -8.98 9.71 2.35
CA GLY A 226 -10.09 10.40 1.71
C GLY A 226 -11.12 11.01 2.69
N GLU A 227 -10.93 10.84 4.00
CA GLU A 227 -11.75 11.51 5.02
C GLU A 227 -10.94 12.58 5.76
N TYR A 228 -11.63 13.40 6.55
CA TYR A 228 -11.01 14.43 7.37
C TYR A 228 -11.67 14.50 8.75
N PHE A 229 -10.97 15.07 9.73
CA PHE A 229 -11.45 15.25 11.10
C PHE A 229 -10.97 16.58 11.68
N GLY A 230 -11.59 16.99 12.79
CA GLY A 230 -11.23 18.22 13.51
C GLY A 230 -12.11 19.43 13.14
N GLU A 231 -12.99 19.28 12.15
CA GLU A 231 -13.93 20.30 11.67
C GLU A 231 -14.98 20.69 12.73
N MET A 232 -15.40 19.72 13.56
CA MET A 232 -16.44 19.94 14.59
C MET A 232 -16.04 21.00 15.62
N ALA A 233 -14.76 21.05 15.98
CA ALA A 233 -14.24 22.08 16.85
C ALA A 233 -14.30 23.47 16.19
N LEU A 234 -13.92 23.55 14.90
CA LEU A 234 -13.77 24.83 14.19
C LEU A 234 -15.10 25.49 13.81
N LEU A 235 -16.11 24.70 13.51
CA LEU A 235 -17.47 25.18 13.17
C LEU A 235 -18.48 25.04 14.31
N GLY A 236 -18.03 24.64 15.51
CA GLY A 236 -18.86 24.40 16.68
C GLY A 236 -18.39 25.14 17.94
N SER A 237 -18.13 24.39 19.00
CA SER A 237 -17.80 24.92 20.34
C SER A 237 -16.37 25.50 20.49
N GLY A 238 -15.52 25.32 19.52
CA GLY A 238 -14.09 25.63 19.60
C GLY A 238 -13.24 24.52 20.25
N LEU A 239 -13.88 23.52 20.85
CA LEU A 239 -13.21 22.41 21.54
C LEU A 239 -13.37 21.10 20.78
N ARG A 240 -12.36 20.24 20.85
CA ARG A 240 -12.37 18.90 20.25
C ARG A 240 -13.48 18.07 20.90
N SER A 241 -14.40 17.56 20.09
CA SER A 241 -15.55 16.76 20.55
C SER A 241 -15.19 15.33 20.94
N ALA A 242 -14.07 14.81 20.44
CA ALA A 242 -13.56 13.48 20.70
C ALA A 242 -12.05 13.48 20.54
N SER A 243 -11.39 12.49 21.12
CA SER A 243 -9.98 12.19 20.89
C SER A 243 -9.84 11.41 19.57
N VAL A 244 -8.76 11.69 18.80
CA VAL A 244 -8.43 10.94 17.60
C VAL A 244 -7.02 10.39 17.74
N LEU A 245 -6.88 9.08 17.57
CA LEU A 245 -5.62 8.36 17.69
C LEU A 245 -5.26 7.67 16.38
N THR A 246 -3.97 7.48 16.13
CA THR A 246 -3.52 6.67 15.01
C THR A 246 -3.96 5.22 15.18
N ALA A 247 -4.51 4.60 14.14
CA ALA A 247 -4.88 3.19 14.14
C ALA A 247 -3.77 2.27 13.55
N GLY A 248 -2.65 2.85 13.16
CA GLY A 248 -1.48 2.26 12.55
C GLY A 248 -0.64 3.33 11.89
N LYS A 249 0.16 2.96 10.90
CA LYS A 249 0.81 3.94 10.03
C LYS A 249 -0.24 4.82 9.38
N CYS A 250 -0.05 6.13 9.42
CA CYS A 250 -0.89 7.08 8.69
C CYS A 250 -0.14 8.35 8.28
N GLU A 251 -0.61 8.97 7.22
CA GLU A 251 -0.15 10.27 6.74
C GLU A 251 -1.32 11.24 6.67
N LEU A 252 -1.13 12.41 7.25
CA LEU A 252 -2.15 13.45 7.37
C LEU A 252 -1.67 14.74 6.73
N ILE A 253 -2.61 15.49 6.14
CA ILE A 253 -2.42 16.89 5.77
C ILE A 253 -3.08 17.73 6.85
N LYS A 254 -2.28 18.46 7.63
CA LYS A 254 -2.76 19.42 8.62
C LYS A 254 -2.97 20.76 7.94
N ILE A 255 -4.19 21.31 8.05
CA ILE A 255 -4.56 22.63 7.55
C ILE A 255 -4.90 23.50 8.77
N PRO A 256 -4.22 24.64 9.00
CA PRO A 256 -4.50 25.53 10.12
C PRO A 256 -5.96 26.00 10.14
N ALA A 257 -6.51 26.19 11.34
CA ALA A 257 -7.88 26.62 11.55
C ALA A 257 -8.24 27.90 10.76
N GLU A 258 -7.32 28.88 10.73
CA GLU A 258 -7.50 30.14 10.02
C GLU A 258 -7.75 29.93 8.52
N GLU A 259 -6.97 29.04 7.90
CA GLU A 259 -7.07 28.75 6.46
C GLU A 259 -8.33 27.96 6.12
N PHE A 260 -8.70 27.00 6.99
CA PHE A 260 -9.96 26.29 6.83
C PHE A 260 -11.18 27.21 6.98
N LEU A 261 -11.17 28.10 7.98
CA LEU A 261 -12.24 29.08 8.16
C LEU A 261 -12.28 30.13 7.01
N LYS A 262 -11.10 30.48 6.45
CA LYS A 262 -11.03 31.30 5.23
C LYS A 262 -11.65 30.57 4.04
N LEU A 263 -11.41 29.26 3.90
CA LEU A 263 -12.04 28.43 2.87
C LEU A 263 -13.56 28.45 3.01
N CYS A 264 -14.10 28.19 4.19
CA CYS A 264 -15.54 28.20 4.46
C CYS A 264 -16.18 29.58 4.17
N ARG A 265 -15.54 30.68 4.59
CA ARG A 265 -16.04 32.05 4.33
C ARG A 265 -16.07 32.38 2.85
N ASN A 266 -15.06 31.95 2.07
CA ASN A 266 -15.00 32.23 0.64
C ASN A 266 -15.92 31.33 -0.19
N TYR A 267 -16.26 30.15 0.34
CA TYR A 267 -17.06 29.12 -0.34
C TYR A 267 -18.15 28.58 0.59
N PRO A 268 -19.28 29.29 0.77
CA PRO A 268 -20.34 28.92 1.73
C PRO A 268 -20.91 27.52 1.52
N GLN A 269 -20.94 27.01 0.28
CA GLN A 269 -21.38 25.66 -0.03
C GLN A 269 -20.50 24.58 0.65
N ILE A 270 -19.21 24.88 0.88
CA ILE A 270 -18.30 23.98 1.61
C ILE A 270 -18.68 23.96 3.08
N GLU A 271 -18.93 25.12 3.69
CA GLU A 271 -19.36 25.18 5.09
C GLU A 271 -20.67 24.43 5.30
N GLU A 272 -21.64 24.57 4.39
CA GLU A 272 -22.92 23.85 4.45
C GLU A 272 -22.70 22.32 4.37
N GLY A 273 -21.86 21.85 3.43
CA GLY A 273 -21.51 20.44 3.32
C GLY A 273 -20.84 19.88 4.59
N VAL A 274 -19.90 20.66 5.17
CA VAL A 274 -19.21 20.26 6.40
C VAL A 274 -20.19 20.23 7.58
N ARG A 275 -21.10 21.20 7.71
CA ARG A 275 -22.11 21.20 8.77
C ARG A 275 -23.05 20.00 8.67
N LYS A 276 -23.47 19.63 7.47
CA LYS A 276 -24.25 18.41 7.24
C LYS A 276 -23.50 17.16 7.68
N LEU A 277 -22.22 17.03 7.33
CA LEU A 277 -21.38 15.92 7.77
C LEU A 277 -21.25 15.88 9.30
N ILE A 278 -21.13 17.03 9.96
CA ILE A 278 -21.09 17.13 11.43
C ILE A 278 -22.36 16.53 12.04
N GLU A 279 -23.55 16.87 11.53
CA GLU A 279 -24.79 16.33 12.06
C GLU A 279 -24.90 14.81 11.82
N GLU A 280 -24.53 14.33 10.63
CA GLU A 280 -24.48 12.90 10.32
C GLU A 280 -23.55 12.14 11.30
N ARG A 281 -22.36 12.69 11.59
CA ARG A 281 -21.41 12.11 12.53
C ARG A 281 -21.91 12.09 13.97
N LYS A 282 -22.64 13.11 14.41
CA LYS A 282 -23.29 13.14 15.74
C LYS A 282 -24.34 12.05 15.86
N GLU A 283 -25.24 11.95 14.89
CA GLU A 283 -26.28 10.91 14.86
C GLU A 283 -25.65 9.49 14.85
N GLN A 284 -24.57 9.29 14.11
CA GLN A 284 -23.85 8.01 14.09
C GLN A 284 -23.21 7.70 15.45
N ALA A 285 -22.59 8.68 16.09
CA ALA A 285 -21.94 8.51 17.39
C ALA A 285 -22.95 8.11 18.49
N GLU A 286 -24.18 8.63 18.44
CA GLU A 286 -25.26 8.27 19.38
C GLU A 286 -25.72 6.81 19.22
N LYS A 287 -25.63 6.26 18.01
CA LYS A 287 -26.05 4.89 17.70
C LYS A 287 -25.01 3.82 18.10
N VAL A 288 -23.78 4.21 18.44
CA VAL A 288 -22.73 3.26 18.83
C VAL A 288 -23.01 2.69 20.22
N THR A 289 -23.32 1.40 20.30
CA THR A 289 -23.48 0.69 21.58
C THR A 289 -22.13 0.29 22.18
N PRO A 290 -22.07 -0.04 23.48
CA PRO A 290 -20.84 -0.55 24.08
C PRO A 290 -20.28 -1.80 23.37
N GLU A 291 -21.16 -2.71 22.95
CA GLU A 291 -20.80 -3.94 22.25
C GLU A 291 -20.22 -3.64 20.86
N MET A 292 -20.78 -2.68 20.15
CA MET A 292 -20.26 -2.19 18.86
C MET A 292 -18.88 -1.54 19.05
N SER A 293 -18.69 -0.75 20.10
CA SER A 293 -17.42 -0.12 20.42
C SER A 293 -16.33 -1.18 20.70
N GLU A 294 -16.64 -2.21 21.50
CA GLU A 294 -15.71 -3.31 21.79
C GLU A 294 -15.35 -4.08 20.51
N LEU A 295 -16.33 -4.35 19.64
CA LEU A 295 -16.13 -5.00 18.35
C LEU A 295 -15.19 -4.19 17.45
N LEU A 296 -15.40 -2.89 17.34
CA LEU A 296 -14.57 -1.96 16.57
C LEU A 296 -13.13 -1.94 17.12
N GLU A 297 -12.99 -1.80 18.44
CA GLU A 297 -11.69 -1.76 19.08
C GLU A 297 -10.89 -3.06 18.84
N ARG A 298 -11.52 -4.20 19.06
CA ARG A 298 -10.91 -5.52 18.83
C ARG A 298 -10.51 -5.72 17.36
N SER A 299 -11.37 -5.31 16.44
CA SER A 299 -11.10 -5.41 14.99
C SER A 299 -9.92 -4.55 14.57
N GLY A 300 -9.80 -3.36 15.11
CA GLY A 300 -8.63 -2.51 14.91
C GLY A 300 -7.36 -3.09 15.51
N GLN A 301 -7.42 -3.65 16.75
CA GLN A 301 -6.27 -4.31 17.39
C GLN A 301 -5.78 -5.51 16.60
N LEU A 302 -6.68 -6.27 16.00
CA LEU A 302 -6.37 -7.45 15.20
C LEU A 302 -5.99 -7.13 13.74
N GLY A 303 -5.92 -5.85 13.36
CA GLY A 303 -5.55 -5.40 12.01
C GLY A 303 -6.54 -5.83 10.92
N VAL A 304 -7.79 -6.09 11.28
CA VAL A 304 -8.85 -6.45 10.31
C VAL A 304 -9.14 -5.30 9.37
N LEU A 305 -9.12 -4.07 9.91
CA LEU A 305 -9.40 -2.84 9.16
C LEU A 305 -8.36 -2.49 8.10
N GLN A 306 -7.13 -3.03 8.25
CA GLN A 306 -6.02 -2.80 7.32
C GLN A 306 -6.04 -3.76 6.12
N ALA A 307 -7.03 -4.65 6.05
CA ALA A 307 -7.17 -5.57 4.95
C ALA A 307 -7.84 -4.89 3.75
N ASP A 308 -7.35 -5.18 2.56
CA ASP A 308 -7.97 -4.75 1.31
C ASP A 308 -8.95 -5.81 0.77
N ALA A 309 -8.65 -7.09 1.03
CA ALA A 309 -9.51 -8.21 0.65
C ALA A 309 -9.50 -9.25 1.77
N LEU A 310 -10.49 -9.21 2.64
CA LEU A 310 -10.61 -10.11 3.78
C LEU A 310 -11.39 -11.38 3.38
N LEU A 311 -10.81 -12.57 3.61
CA LEU A 311 -11.57 -13.81 3.57
C LEU A 311 -12.31 -13.95 4.89
N VAL A 312 -13.61 -14.15 4.81
CA VAL A 312 -14.50 -14.31 5.96
C VAL A 312 -15.33 -15.58 5.77
N MET A 313 -15.60 -16.30 6.86
CA MET A 313 -16.49 -17.44 6.89
C MET A 313 -17.64 -17.19 7.88
N ASP A 314 -18.88 -17.17 7.39
CA ASP A 314 -20.07 -17.10 8.23
C ASP A 314 -20.26 -18.47 8.92
N LEU A 315 -20.11 -18.50 10.24
CA LEU A 315 -20.16 -19.73 11.03
C LEU A 315 -21.59 -20.31 11.15
N ASP A 316 -22.62 -19.52 10.91
CA ASP A 316 -24.01 -19.99 10.88
C ASP A 316 -24.26 -20.83 9.62
N LEU A 317 -23.53 -20.55 8.55
CA LEU A 317 -23.61 -21.26 7.27
C LEU A 317 -22.54 -22.34 7.10
N CYS A 318 -21.40 -22.21 7.81
CA CYS A 318 -20.24 -23.07 7.63
C CYS A 318 -20.42 -24.46 8.23
N ILE A 319 -20.51 -25.47 7.39
CA ILE A 319 -20.64 -26.89 7.78
C ILE A 319 -19.29 -27.59 8.05
N LYS A 320 -18.19 -26.87 8.03
CA LYS A 320 -16.83 -27.36 8.32
C LYS A 320 -16.35 -28.51 7.40
N CYS A 321 -16.76 -28.50 6.14
CA CYS A 321 -16.42 -29.53 5.13
C CYS A 321 -15.00 -29.44 4.57
N ASP A 322 -14.28 -28.33 4.81
CA ASP A 322 -12.94 -28.02 4.31
C ASP A 322 -12.80 -27.95 2.77
N GLU A 323 -13.91 -27.92 2.02
CA GLU A 323 -13.85 -27.79 0.56
C GLU A 323 -13.10 -26.52 0.10
N CYS A 324 -13.17 -25.43 0.86
CA CYS A 324 -12.40 -24.20 0.59
C CYS A 324 -10.88 -24.43 0.68
N VAL A 325 -10.42 -25.26 1.63
CA VAL A 325 -9.01 -25.62 1.82
C VAL A 325 -8.57 -26.56 0.71
N LYS A 326 -9.36 -27.61 0.42
CA LYS A 326 -9.08 -28.59 -0.64
C LYS A 326 -9.05 -27.93 -2.03
N ALA A 327 -9.97 -27.02 -2.31
CA ALA A 327 -9.99 -26.28 -3.57
C ALA A 327 -8.74 -25.40 -3.72
N CYS A 328 -8.33 -24.71 -2.66
CA CYS A 328 -7.10 -23.94 -2.66
C CYS A 328 -5.86 -24.82 -2.90
N GLU A 329 -5.80 -26.00 -2.25
CA GLU A 329 -4.72 -26.97 -2.45
C GLU A 329 -4.71 -27.53 -3.87
N SER A 330 -5.86 -27.89 -4.41
CA SER A 330 -6.00 -28.42 -5.78
C SER A 330 -5.55 -27.40 -6.85
N LEU A 331 -5.85 -26.11 -6.66
CA LEU A 331 -5.49 -25.05 -7.61
C LEU A 331 -4.02 -24.64 -7.50
N HIS A 332 -3.45 -24.71 -6.31
CA HIS A 332 -2.14 -24.12 -6.02
C HIS A 332 -1.08 -25.13 -5.56
N GLY A 333 -1.39 -26.42 -5.55
CA GLY A 333 -0.52 -27.50 -5.09
C GLY A 333 -0.32 -27.56 -3.57
N LYS A 334 -0.51 -26.43 -2.85
CA LYS A 334 -0.52 -26.33 -1.39
C LYS A 334 -1.55 -25.30 -0.97
N SER A 335 -2.37 -25.61 0.02
CA SER A 335 -3.34 -24.64 0.52
C SER A 335 -2.66 -23.38 1.04
N ARG A 336 -3.14 -22.23 0.59
CA ARG A 336 -2.69 -20.88 0.98
C ARG A 336 -3.65 -20.25 2.00
N LEU A 337 -4.58 -21.04 2.52
CA LEU A 337 -5.46 -20.68 3.62
C LEU A 337 -5.52 -21.82 4.65
N ILE A 338 -5.69 -21.44 5.90
CA ILE A 338 -5.95 -22.35 7.01
C ILE A 338 -7.26 -21.89 7.63
N ARG A 339 -8.24 -22.81 7.78
CA ARG A 339 -9.57 -22.49 8.32
C ARG A 339 -9.57 -22.19 9.84
N ASN A 340 -8.43 -22.06 10.46
CA ASN A 340 -8.28 -21.54 11.81
C ASN A 340 -7.91 -20.06 11.76
N GLY A 341 -8.43 -19.26 12.69
CA GLY A 341 -8.16 -17.83 12.68
C GLY A 341 -8.91 -17.05 13.76
N ILE A 342 -9.23 -15.79 13.48
CA ILE A 342 -9.85 -14.86 14.42
C ILE A 342 -11.36 -14.95 14.28
N GLN A 343 -12.07 -15.14 15.38
CA GLN A 343 -13.53 -15.09 15.39
C GLN A 343 -14.01 -13.72 15.89
N ILE A 344 -14.92 -13.11 15.13
CA ILE A 344 -15.61 -11.86 15.46
C ILE A 344 -17.10 -12.11 15.31
N GLY A 345 -17.81 -12.21 16.42
CA GLY A 345 -19.22 -12.61 16.42
C GLY A 345 -19.39 -13.97 15.72
N LYS A 346 -20.27 -14.02 14.74
CA LYS A 346 -20.52 -15.22 13.91
C LYS A 346 -19.53 -15.40 12.75
N TYR A 347 -18.60 -14.47 12.55
CA TYR A 347 -17.64 -14.52 11.46
C TYR A 347 -16.28 -15.05 11.90
N LEU A 348 -15.75 -16.01 11.16
CA LEU A 348 -14.37 -16.48 11.27
C LEU A 348 -13.54 -15.85 10.15
N ILE A 349 -12.45 -15.21 10.53
CA ILE A 349 -11.43 -14.70 9.63
C ILE A 349 -10.29 -15.71 9.61
N PRO A 350 -10.19 -16.57 8.58
CA PRO A 350 -9.17 -17.60 8.51
C PRO A 350 -7.78 -17.02 8.26
N SER A 351 -6.74 -17.80 8.55
CA SER A 351 -5.37 -17.42 8.18
C SER A 351 -5.21 -17.51 6.67
N ALA A 352 -5.28 -16.36 6.02
CA ALA A 352 -5.06 -16.16 4.59
C ALA A 352 -4.53 -14.74 4.37
N CYS A 353 -3.78 -14.49 3.28
CA CYS A 353 -3.28 -13.17 2.99
C CYS A 353 -4.43 -12.16 2.90
N ARG A 354 -4.27 -11.02 3.58
CA ARG A 354 -5.26 -9.94 3.67
C ARG A 354 -5.08 -8.84 2.63
N HIS A 355 -3.98 -8.90 1.86
CA HIS A 355 -3.60 -7.87 0.89
C HIS A 355 -3.62 -6.46 1.52
N CYS A 356 -2.90 -6.31 2.62
CA CYS A 356 -2.93 -5.15 3.51
C CYS A 356 -2.69 -3.83 2.78
N ASP A 357 -3.30 -2.74 3.27
CA ASP A 357 -3.03 -1.38 2.80
C ASP A 357 -1.56 -0.98 3.02
N ASP A 358 -1.00 -1.28 4.19
CA ASP A 358 0.43 -1.15 4.48
C ASP A 358 1.10 -2.53 4.52
N PRO A 359 1.58 -3.06 3.37
CA PRO A 359 2.10 -4.40 3.27
C PRO A 359 3.54 -4.49 3.81
N LYS A 360 3.71 -4.78 5.10
CA LYS A 360 5.04 -4.91 5.75
C LYS A 360 5.95 -5.89 5.01
N CYS A 361 5.37 -6.94 4.41
CA CYS A 361 6.12 -7.90 3.59
C CYS A 361 6.76 -7.26 2.34
N MET A 362 6.07 -6.32 1.69
CA MET A 362 6.59 -5.59 0.52
C MET A 362 7.70 -4.62 0.94
N ASN A 363 7.47 -3.89 2.04
CA ASN A 363 8.44 -2.92 2.55
C ASN A 363 9.73 -3.57 3.07
N SER A 364 9.67 -4.83 3.52
CA SER A 364 10.83 -5.60 4.00
C SER A 364 11.58 -6.37 2.91
N CYS A 365 11.08 -6.35 1.67
CA CYS A 365 11.70 -7.10 0.57
C CYS A 365 12.93 -6.36 0.02
N PRO A 366 14.17 -6.90 0.17
CA PRO A 366 15.38 -6.18 -0.23
C PRO A 366 15.56 -6.07 -1.75
N THR A 367 14.90 -6.95 -2.52
CA THR A 367 15.00 -6.97 -3.99
C THR A 367 13.79 -6.34 -4.68
N GLY A 368 12.78 -5.90 -3.91
CA GLY A 368 11.53 -5.42 -4.46
C GLY A 368 10.73 -6.49 -5.22
N ALA A 369 10.97 -7.78 -4.93
CA ALA A 369 10.25 -8.89 -5.55
C ALA A 369 8.77 -8.99 -5.17
N ILE A 370 8.32 -8.21 -4.18
CA ILE A 370 6.92 -8.15 -3.80
C ILE A 370 6.34 -6.87 -4.38
N LYS A 371 5.27 -7.01 -5.14
CA LYS A 371 4.62 -5.91 -5.84
C LYS A 371 3.14 -5.85 -5.46
N ARG A 372 2.50 -4.73 -5.75
CA ARG A 372 1.06 -4.53 -5.60
C ARG A 372 0.45 -4.14 -6.94
N ARG A 373 -0.70 -4.71 -7.27
CA ARG A 373 -1.49 -4.34 -8.45
C ARG A 373 -2.34 -3.10 -8.16
N PRO A 374 -2.82 -2.39 -9.20
CA PRO A 374 -3.75 -1.26 -9.02
C PRO A 374 -5.02 -1.64 -8.25
N GLU A 375 -5.47 -2.90 -8.36
CA GLU A 375 -6.63 -3.46 -7.68
C GLU A 375 -6.37 -3.78 -6.19
N GLY A 376 -5.15 -3.51 -5.69
CA GLY A 376 -4.75 -3.72 -4.30
C GLY A 376 -4.12 -5.09 -4.01
N GLU A 377 -4.06 -5.99 -4.98
CA GLU A 377 -3.50 -7.32 -4.81
C GLU A 377 -1.97 -7.27 -4.62
N ILE A 378 -1.47 -7.93 -3.58
CA ILE A 378 -0.03 -8.16 -3.37
C ILE A 378 0.37 -9.46 -4.05
N TYR A 379 1.44 -9.45 -4.86
CA TYR A 379 1.95 -10.63 -5.56
C TYR A 379 3.48 -10.72 -5.51
N PHE A 380 4.02 -11.90 -5.85
CA PHE A 380 5.46 -12.15 -5.90
C PHE A 380 5.98 -12.19 -7.34
N GLN A 381 7.01 -11.43 -7.65
CA GLN A 381 7.84 -11.62 -8.83
C GLN A 381 8.98 -12.58 -8.48
N TYR A 382 8.76 -13.85 -8.71
CA TYR A 382 9.69 -14.91 -8.28
C TYR A 382 11.06 -14.87 -8.98
N ASP A 383 11.17 -14.23 -10.14
CA ASP A 383 12.44 -14.01 -10.83
C ASP A 383 13.37 -13.02 -10.12
N MET A 384 12.81 -12.15 -9.29
CA MET A 384 13.56 -11.22 -8.44
C MET A 384 13.77 -11.75 -7.02
N CYS A 385 13.11 -12.84 -6.64
CA CYS A 385 13.12 -13.35 -5.27
C CYS A 385 14.40 -14.12 -4.98
N ILE A 386 15.10 -13.75 -3.89
CA ILE A 386 16.32 -14.43 -3.39
C ILE A 386 16.04 -15.42 -2.26
N GLY A 387 14.77 -15.62 -1.87
CA GLY A 387 14.38 -16.59 -0.82
C GLY A 387 14.83 -16.24 0.59
N CYS A 388 15.12 -14.97 0.90
CA CYS A 388 15.66 -14.56 2.21
C CYS A 388 14.70 -14.73 3.40
N GLY A 389 13.38 -14.87 3.16
CA GLY A 389 12.37 -15.09 4.20
C GLY A 389 11.93 -13.83 4.96
N ASN A 390 12.48 -12.64 4.68
CA ASN A 390 12.13 -11.40 5.37
C ASN A 390 10.63 -11.09 5.31
N CYS A 391 9.98 -11.38 4.17
CA CYS A 391 8.55 -11.19 4.00
C CYS A 391 7.70 -12.07 4.92
N ALA A 392 8.13 -13.31 5.18
CA ALA A 392 7.44 -14.19 6.12
C ALA A 392 7.60 -13.73 7.57
N ILE A 393 8.80 -13.24 7.94
CA ILE A 393 9.07 -12.69 9.27
C ILE A 393 8.30 -11.37 9.49
N ALA A 394 8.22 -10.53 8.45
CA ALA A 394 7.57 -9.23 8.52
C ALA A 394 6.03 -9.30 8.47
N CYS A 395 5.44 -10.44 8.09
CA CYS A 395 4.00 -10.59 8.07
C CYS A 395 3.42 -10.64 9.48
N PRO A 396 2.65 -9.63 9.95
CA PRO A 396 2.14 -9.63 11.32
C PRO A 396 1.03 -10.66 11.56
N TYR A 397 0.56 -11.31 10.49
CA TYR A 397 -0.53 -12.29 10.52
C TYR A 397 -0.06 -13.72 10.23
N ASP A 398 1.24 -13.92 10.04
CA ASP A 398 1.86 -15.21 9.69
C ASP A 398 1.26 -15.89 8.45
N ASN A 399 0.81 -15.08 7.48
CA ASN A 399 0.12 -15.54 6.27
C ASN A 399 1.06 -15.81 5.08
N ILE A 400 2.38 -15.83 5.29
CA ILE A 400 3.38 -16.16 4.29
C ILE A 400 4.17 -17.37 4.76
N ALA A 401 4.09 -18.46 4.01
CA ALA A 401 4.85 -19.67 4.28
C ALA A 401 6.06 -19.76 3.34
N MET A 402 7.18 -20.29 3.84
CA MET A 402 8.35 -20.61 3.02
C MET A 402 8.28 -22.08 2.59
N ILE A 403 8.43 -22.35 1.29
CA ILE A 403 8.48 -23.72 0.74
C ILE A 403 9.85 -23.98 0.13
N ASP A 404 10.33 -25.22 0.27
CA ASP A 404 11.64 -25.62 -0.24
C ASP A 404 11.68 -25.67 -1.77
N THR A 405 12.79 -25.27 -2.36
CA THR A 405 12.99 -25.18 -3.81
C THR A 405 12.78 -26.48 -4.59
N PRO A 406 13.11 -27.69 -4.08
CA PRO A 406 12.84 -28.92 -4.82
C PRO A 406 11.37 -29.11 -5.21
N THR A 407 10.45 -28.46 -4.53
CA THR A 407 9.01 -28.50 -4.80
C THR A 407 8.52 -27.28 -5.59
N PHE A 408 9.43 -26.40 -6.02
CA PHE A 408 9.12 -25.15 -6.68
C PHE A 408 9.88 -25.00 -8.00
N ASP A 409 9.18 -25.05 -9.13
CA ASP A 409 9.76 -24.78 -10.44
C ASP A 409 9.59 -23.30 -10.82
N ARG A 410 10.71 -22.57 -10.85
CA ARG A 410 10.77 -21.15 -11.18
C ARG A 410 10.29 -20.84 -12.60
N ALA A 411 10.53 -21.77 -13.54
CA ALA A 411 10.08 -21.61 -14.92
C ALA A 411 8.56 -21.77 -15.04
N GLN A 412 7.96 -22.66 -14.23
CA GLN A 412 6.51 -22.82 -14.15
C GLN A 412 5.84 -21.63 -13.44
N ALA A 413 6.47 -21.08 -12.39
CA ALA A 413 5.99 -19.88 -11.73
C ALA A 413 5.93 -18.67 -12.68
N ARG A 414 6.94 -18.50 -13.54
CA ARG A 414 6.92 -17.44 -14.58
C ARG A 414 5.77 -17.63 -15.58
N LYS A 415 5.49 -18.88 -15.99
CA LYS A 415 4.42 -19.20 -16.94
C LYS A 415 3.03 -19.01 -16.32
N SER A 416 2.89 -19.25 -15.02
CA SER A 416 1.61 -19.09 -14.31
C SER A 416 1.14 -17.64 -14.16
N HIS A 417 2.00 -16.66 -14.45
CA HIS A 417 1.67 -15.23 -14.33
C HIS A 417 1.43 -14.54 -15.68
N THR A 418 1.47 -15.27 -16.81
CA THR A 418 1.14 -14.72 -18.13
C THR A 418 -0.29 -15.08 -18.51
N MET A 419 -1.17 -14.08 -18.58
CA MET A 419 -2.54 -14.25 -19.10
C MET A 419 -2.49 -14.90 -20.49
N GLY A 420 -3.20 -16.02 -20.68
CA GLY A 420 -3.31 -16.74 -21.96
C GLY A 420 -2.44 -17.99 -22.08
N ASP A 421 -1.63 -18.35 -21.08
CA ASP A 421 -0.89 -19.61 -21.10
C ASP A 421 -1.82 -20.80 -20.75
N PRO A 422 -1.99 -21.82 -21.64
CA PRO A 422 -2.80 -23.00 -21.34
C PRO A 422 -2.27 -23.83 -20.17
N ASN A 423 -1.02 -23.62 -19.73
CA ASN A 423 -0.43 -24.24 -18.54
C ASN A 423 -0.71 -23.45 -17.25
N PHE A 424 -1.37 -22.31 -17.33
CA PHE A 424 -1.74 -21.47 -16.21
C PHE A 424 -2.50 -22.22 -15.10
N PHE A 425 -3.29 -23.23 -15.48
CA PHE A 425 -4.10 -24.06 -14.60
C PHE A 425 -3.36 -25.29 -14.02
N ARG A 426 -2.08 -25.50 -14.35
CA ARG A 426 -1.35 -26.64 -13.78
C ARG A 426 -0.99 -26.32 -12.33
N PRO A 427 -1.38 -27.20 -11.38
CA PRO A 427 -0.92 -27.10 -10.00
C PRO A 427 0.61 -27.15 -9.98
N TYR A 428 1.22 -26.42 -9.04
CA TYR A 428 2.65 -26.56 -8.78
C TYR A 428 2.97 -28.06 -8.60
N PRO A 429 4.04 -28.59 -9.20
CA PRO A 429 4.39 -29.98 -9.05
C PRO A 429 4.64 -30.24 -7.55
N VAL A 430 3.71 -30.92 -6.91
CA VAL A 430 3.90 -31.45 -5.57
C VAL A 430 4.74 -32.70 -5.75
N ALA A 431 6.00 -32.65 -5.31
CA ALA A 431 6.74 -33.88 -5.15
C ALA A 431 5.93 -34.75 -4.16
N SER A 432 5.48 -35.90 -4.61
CA SER A 432 4.84 -36.91 -3.77
C SER A 432 5.86 -37.40 -2.75
N HIS A 433 5.95 -36.69 -1.63
CA HIS A 433 6.62 -37.25 -0.45
C HIS A 433 5.54 -37.89 0.39
N ASP A 434 5.65 -39.22 0.51
CA ASP A 434 5.04 -39.99 1.61
C ASP A 434 5.50 -39.38 2.93
N VAL A 435 4.72 -38.44 3.42
CA VAL A 435 4.85 -37.97 4.81
C VAL A 435 4.12 -39.01 5.65
N GLY A 436 4.84 -40.01 6.09
CA GLY A 436 4.31 -40.98 7.06
C GLY A 436 3.75 -40.23 8.27
N GLU A 437 2.62 -40.68 8.80
CA GLU A 437 1.86 -40.09 9.90
C GLU A 437 2.68 -39.74 11.16
N ALA A 438 3.88 -40.26 11.32
CA ALA A 438 4.78 -39.98 12.43
C ALA A 438 5.40 -38.54 12.41
N GLY A 439 5.42 -37.85 11.28
CA GLY A 439 6.06 -36.52 11.15
C GLY A 439 5.19 -35.37 11.66
N LEU A 440 3.87 -35.51 11.70
CA LEU A 440 2.94 -34.45 12.05
C LEU A 440 2.88 -34.17 13.56
N LEU A 441 2.89 -35.22 14.38
CA LEU A 441 2.83 -35.11 15.85
C LEU A 441 4.11 -34.55 16.46
N GLN A 442 5.28 -34.80 15.85
CA GLN A 442 6.57 -34.31 16.35
C GLN A 442 6.78 -32.81 16.08
N ARG A 443 6.05 -32.21 15.10
CA ARG A 443 6.07 -30.76 14.83
C ARG A 443 5.13 -29.96 15.74
N LEU A 444 4.09 -30.60 16.28
CA LEU A 444 3.09 -29.93 17.12
C LEU A 444 3.49 -29.85 18.59
N PHE A 445 4.36 -30.76 19.08
CA PHE A 445 4.70 -30.84 20.50
C PHE A 445 6.19 -30.79 20.85
N GLY A 446 7.07 -30.65 19.85
CA GLY A 446 8.51 -30.58 20.04
C GLY A 446 8.99 -29.14 20.23
N GLY A 447 8.84 -28.59 21.44
CA GLY A 447 9.48 -27.33 21.84
C GLY A 447 11.01 -27.47 21.89
N GLY A 448 11.69 -27.04 20.83
CA GLY A 448 13.14 -26.94 20.82
C GLY A 448 13.58 -26.08 19.65
N ARG A 449 13.94 -24.83 19.91
CA ARG A 449 14.67 -23.99 18.96
C ARG A 449 16.01 -24.65 18.64
N LYS A 450 16.04 -25.57 17.68
CA LYS A 450 17.30 -25.98 17.06
C LYS A 450 17.77 -24.87 16.12
N GLY A 451 19.04 -24.48 16.29
CA GLY A 451 19.69 -23.41 15.56
C GLY A 451 19.44 -23.52 14.05
N ARG A 452 19.27 -22.38 13.44
CA ARG A 452 19.14 -22.18 12.00
C ARG A 452 20.37 -22.78 11.33
N SER A 453 20.28 -24.02 10.80
CA SER A 453 21.35 -24.56 9.97
C SER A 453 21.46 -23.67 8.73
N GLU A 454 22.64 -23.15 8.46
CA GLU A 454 22.95 -22.46 7.21
C GLU A 454 22.60 -23.40 6.05
N ARG A 455 21.47 -23.13 5.37
CA ARG A 455 21.07 -23.89 4.19
C ARG A 455 21.95 -23.44 3.03
N LYS A 456 22.78 -24.35 2.52
CA LYS A 456 23.61 -24.09 1.33
C LYS A 456 22.69 -23.83 0.13
N PRO A 457 22.97 -22.80 -0.69
CA PRO A 457 22.21 -22.55 -1.91
C PRO A 457 22.33 -23.74 -2.87
N VAL A 458 21.20 -24.16 -3.44
CA VAL A 458 21.17 -25.19 -4.46
C VAL A 458 21.49 -24.56 -5.81
N THR A 459 22.54 -25.02 -6.46
CA THR A 459 22.93 -24.60 -7.82
C THR A 459 22.20 -25.48 -8.82
N VAL A 460 21.34 -24.92 -9.65
CA VAL A 460 20.72 -25.62 -10.79
C VAL A 460 21.42 -25.14 -12.04
N ALA A 461 22.03 -26.07 -12.80
CA ALA A 461 22.62 -25.77 -14.08
C ALA A 461 21.54 -25.42 -15.11
N GLY A 462 21.44 -24.15 -15.47
CA GLY A 462 20.65 -23.69 -16.63
C GLY A 462 21.48 -23.69 -17.89
N ALA A 463 20.85 -23.63 -19.05
CA ALA A 463 21.52 -23.63 -20.37
C ALA A 463 22.51 -22.45 -20.57
N ASP A 464 22.44 -21.40 -19.71
CA ASP A 464 23.21 -20.15 -19.85
C ASP A 464 24.09 -19.83 -18.62
N GLY A 465 24.61 -20.84 -17.95
CA GLY A 465 25.47 -20.67 -16.76
C GLY A 465 24.73 -20.82 -15.43
N ALA A 466 25.49 -21.11 -14.37
CA ALA A 466 24.98 -21.43 -13.05
C ALA A 466 24.16 -20.26 -12.45
N GLN A 467 22.84 -20.38 -12.46
CA GLN A 467 21.96 -19.47 -11.70
C GLN A 467 21.84 -19.95 -10.26
N HIS A 468 22.07 -19.07 -9.29
CA HIS A 468 21.77 -19.35 -7.89
C HIS A 468 20.25 -19.41 -7.69
N VAL A 469 19.74 -20.61 -7.44
CA VAL A 469 18.34 -20.81 -7.09
C VAL A 469 18.23 -20.79 -5.57
N PRO A 470 17.34 -19.97 -4.97
CA PRO A 470 17.17 -19.93 -3.52
C PRO A 470 16.73 -21.31 -2.97
N ALA A 471 17.16 -21.62 -1.74
CA ALA A 471 16.78 -22.88 -1.07
C ALA A 471 15.30 -22.97 -0.74
N ALA A 472 14.60 -21.83 -0.65
CA ALA A 472 13.17 -21.76 -0.36
C ALA A 472 12.55 -20.48 -0.97
N PHE A 473 11.26 -20.55 -1.31
CA PHE A 473 10.45 -19.43 -1.80
C PHE A 473 9.24 -19.16 -0.92
N PRO A 474 8.79 -17.89 -0.82
CA PRO A 474 7.57 -17.54 -0.12
C PRO A 474 6.32 -17.89 -0.93
N ILE A 475 5.28 -18.38 -0.27
CA ILE A 475 3.94 -18.52 -0.82
C ILE A 475 2.91 -17.85 0.09
N LYS A 476 1.85 -17.31 -0.49
CA LYS A 476 0.69 -16.74 0.20
C LYS A 476 -0.54 -16.80 -0.69
N CYS A 477 -1.74 -16.52 -0.15
CA CYS A 477 -2.92 -16.32 -0.97
C CYS A 477 -2.70 -15.17 -1.97
N ASP A 478 -3.01 -15.42 -3.24
CA ASP A 478 -2.91 -14.50 -4.37
C ASP A 478 -4.28 -14.23 -5.01
N LEU A 479 -5.37 -14.40 -4.27
CA LEU A 479 -6.75 -14.25 -4.73
C LEU A 479 -7.09 -15.11 -5.95
N CYS A 480 -6.32 -16.18 -6.18
CA CYS A 480 -6.38 -17.03 -7.37
C CYS A 480 -6.10 -16.23 -8.66
N ASP A 481 -5.02 -15.43 -8.64
CA ASP A 481 -4.57 -14.59 -9.76
C ASP A 481 -4.64 -15.34 -11.09
N GLY A 482 -5.25 -14.70 -12.09
CA GLY A 482 -5.47 -15.25 -13.44
C GLY A 482 -6.66 -16.21 -13.58
N LEU A 483 -7.36 -16.54 -12.48
CA LEU A 483 -8.61 -17.29 -12.57
C LEU A 483 -9.82 -16.33 -12.53
N PRO A 484 -10.92 -16.67 -13.21
CA PRO A 484 -12.15 -15.85 -13.20
C PRO A 484 -12.90 -15.94 -11.85
N PHE A 485 -12.42 -16.76 -10.90
CA PHE A 485 -13.05 -16.99 -9.60
C PHE A 485 -12.01 -17.30 -8.52
N MET A 486 -12.39 -17.10 -7.27
CA MET A 486 -11.60 -17.53 -6.11
C MET A 486 -12.01 -18.93 -5.68
N GLY A 487 -11.09 -19.90 -5.74
CA GLY A 487 -11.39 -21.31 -5.51
C GLY A 487 -12.06 -21.57 -4.14
N CYS A 488 -11.59 -20.92 -3.08
CA CYS A 488 -12.16 -21.09 -1.73
C CYS A 488 -13.60 -20.57 -1.61
N VAL A 489 -13.96 -19.50 -2.30
CA VAL A 489 -15.32 -18.94 -2.31
C VAL A 489 -16.22 -19.77 -3.21
N HIS A 490 -15.77 -20.05 -4.43
CA HIS A 490 -16.54 -20.80 -5.43
C HIS A 490 -16.88 -22.24 -4.98
N SER A 491 -15.95 -22.89 -4.28
CA SER A 491 -16.14 -24.28 -3.84
C SER A 491 -16.90 -24.42 -2.52
N CYS A 492 -17.32 -23.33 -1.90
CA CYS A 492 -18.08 -23.37 -0.66
C CYS A 492 -19.54 -23.77 -0.95
N PRO A 493 -19.99 -24.98 -0.52
CA PRO A 493 -21.32 -25.48 -0.91
C PRO A 493 -22.47 -24.70 -0.25
N THR A 494 -22.20 -24.00 0.85
CA THR A 494 -23.21 -23.22 1.60
C THR A 494 -23.08 -21.72 1.40
N GLY A 495 -22.09 -21.25 0.60
CA GLY A 495 -21.79 -19.83 0.44
C GLY A 495 -21.22 -19.16 1.70
N ALA A 496 -20.81 -19.93 2.71
CA ALA A 496 -20.26 -19.39 3.96
C ALA A 496 -18.93 -18.64 3.77
N ALA A 497 -18.12 -19.03 2.79
CA ALA A 497 -16.83 -18.39 2.50
C ALA A 497 -17.02 -17.22 1.53
N ILE A 498 -16.71 -16.00 1.96
CA ILE A 498 -16.84 -14.77 1.17
C ILE A 498 -15.55 -13.95 1.24
N ARG A 499 -15.29 -13.18 0.19
CA ARG A 499 -14.27 -12.11 0.20
C ARG A 499 -14.98 -10.77 0.27
N ILE A 500 -14.59 -9.97 1.24
CA ILE A 500 -15.30 -8.75 1.61
C ILE A 500 -14.30 -7.65 1.98
N ASP A 501 -14.65 -6.40 1.72
CA ASP A 501 -14.00 -5.24 2.34
C ASP A 501 -14.35 -5.24 3.83
N PRO A 502 -13.42 -4.94 4.74
CA PRO A 502 -13.73 -4.82 6.16
C PRO A 502 -14.88 -3.85 6.48
N ALA A 503 -15.03 -2.76 5.71
CA ALA A 503 -16.17 -1.83 5.87
C ALA A 503 -17.52 -2.52 5.68
N GLU A 504 -17.65 -3.34 4.63
CA GLU A 504 -18.88 -4.12 4.37
C GLU A 504 -19.17 -5.13 5.49
N LEU A 505 -18.11 -5.71 6.10
CA LEU A 505 -18.28 -6.61 7.25
C LEU A 505 -18.89 -5.89 8.43
N PHE A 506 -18.47 -4.66 8.72
CA PHE A 506 -19.01 -3.87 9.83
C PHE A 506 -20.42 -3.36 9.56
N GLU A 507 -20.75 -3.03 8.32
CA GLU A 507 -22.13 -2.70 7.92
C GLU A 507 -23.08 -3.89 8.14
N GLN A 508 -22.66 -5.10 7.75
CA GLN A 508 -23.45 -6.33 7.95
C GLN A 508 -23.60 -6.72 9.43
N THR A 509 -22.66 -6.36 10.29
CA THR A 509 -22.73 -6.61 11.74
C THR A 509 -23.53 -5.54 12.48
N GLY A 510 -24.01 -4.50 11.79
CA GLY A 510 -24.67 -3.35 12.41
C GLY A 510 -23.71 -2.43 13.17
N ALA A 511 -22.41 -2.69 13.11
CA ALA A 511 -21.39 -1.76 13.57
C ALA A 511 -21.33 -0.59 12.57
N VAL A 512 -21.17 0.62 13.08
CA VAL A 512 -21.19 1.87 12.29
C VAL A 512 -20.23 1.81 11.13
N SER A 513 -20.67 2.35 9.99
CA SER A 513 -19.91 2.48 8.75
C SER A 513 -18.46 2.94 8.99
N VAL A 514 -17.52 2.08 8.74
CA VAL A 514 -16.14 2.47 8.43
C VAL A 514 -16.24 3.07 7.02
N GLY A 515 -16.10 4.38 6.86
CA GLY A 515 -16.36 5.13 5.63
C GLY A 515 -16.05 4.35 4.34
N SER A 516 -16.97 4.30 3.39
CA SER A 516 -16.80 3.52 2.17
C SER A 516 -15.61 4.04 1.37
N ARG A 517 -14.66 3.18 0.99
CA ARG A 517 -13.71 3.55 -0.05
C ARG A 517 -14.50 4.01 -1.27
N VAL A 518 -14.21 5.18 -1.80
CA VAL A 518 -14.59 5.51 -3.17
C VAL A 518 -13.78 4.55 -4.07
N ARG A 519 -14.24 3.31 -4.18
CA ARG A 519 -13.76 2.40 -5.21
C ARG A 519 -14.22 3.01 -6.53
N LYS A 520 -13.31 3.55 -7.33
CA LYS A 520 -13.54 3.58 -8.78
C LYS A 520 -13.94 2.16 -9.14
N ALA A 521 -15.18 2.02 -9.63
CA ALA A 521 -15.78 0.74 -9.97
C ALA A 521 -14.76 -0.14 -10.68
N ARG A 522 -14.54 -1.36 -10.15
CA ARG A 522 -13.97 -2.44 -10.95
C ARG A 522 -14.89 -2.51 -12.17
N GLY A 523 -14.36 -2.15 -13.35
CA GLY A 523 -15.11 -2.29 -14.59
C GLY A 523 -15.61 -3.73 -14.68
N GLY A 524 -16.82 -3.95 -14.22
CA GLY A 524 -17.57 -5.14 -14.53
C GLY A 524 -17.98 -4.97 -15.98
N SER A 525 -17.29 -5.63 -16.87
CA SER A 525 -17.90 -6.06 -18.12
C SER A 525 -18.88 -7.18 -17.75
N ASP A 526 -20.16 -6.91 -17.90
CA ASP A 526 -21.23 -7.91 -17.95
C ASP A 526 -20.89 -9.05 -18.91
#